data_34debf04a8a7d0c24b110bbf5be0de35
#
_entry.id   34debf04a8a7d0c24b110bbf5be0de35
#
_cell.length_a   1.000
_cell.length_b   1.000
_cell.length_c   1.000
_cell.angle_alpha   90.00
_cell.angle_beta   90.00
_cell.angle_gamma   90.00
#
_symmetry.space_group_name_H-M   'P 1'
#
loop_
_entity.id
_entity.type
_entity.pdbx_description
1 polymer ?
#
loop_
_entity_poly.entity_id
_entity_poly.type
_entity_poly.pdbx_seq_one_letter_code
_entity_poly.pdbx_strand_id
1 'polypeptide(L)'
;MRRSVLFAMLAAFAALQVGAEKKGPLKGAESRSDKRVLKVLMIGNSFTASVMRETPSLAKAEGLALDIVQCGIGGCPLDKHSANIEKADDKSFKPYSVSASITSEPGKRFPHKANVTDMLAAEKWDIVTIQQASPKSAFYDTYEPYAGKLIAKIRELAPQAEIVIQETWSYSPYARPLATWKMTSAQMHESLRKAYAQLSAKYGLRTIPTGDAVQLFRERLPVEYGTLLTRAEIAALKQPETIDLHGDVTGAASWRKGRKGRDKDWEEVKLRTDFAHLNARGHYLQACVWLGFLFKVDPVTFSYRPESLSESDAKLMRECARDALKAASNAKL
;
A
#
# COMPACT_ATOMS: atom_id res chain seq x y z
N MET A 1 -65.37 -61.95 -23.13
CA MET A 1 -64.51 -63.14 -23.03
C MET A 1 -63.11 -62.75 -22.52
N ARG A 2 -62.61 -63.53 -21.51
CA ARG A 2 -61.30 -63.54 -20.89
C ARG A 2 -61.02 -62.35 -19.94
N ARG A 3 -61.26 -62.42 -18.66
CA ARG A 3 -60.65 -63.16 -17.52
C ARG A 3 -59.18 -62.70 -17.29
N SER A 4 -59.03 -61.89 -16.23
CA SER A 4 -58.36 -62.28 -14.98
C SER A 4 -56.85 -62.23 -15.11
N VAL A 5 -56.11 -61.63 -14.22
CA VAL A 5 -55.76 -62.14 -12.88
C VAL A 5 -55.08 -60.99 -12.07
N LEU A 6 -55.58 -60.88 -10.88
CA LEU A 6 -55.05 -60.08 -9.77
C LEU A 6 -53.78 -60.82 -9.22
N PHE A 7 -52.66 -60.16 -9.12
CA PHE A 7 -51.56 -60.60 -8.24
C PHE A 7 -51.24 -59.51 -7.23
N ALA A 8 -51.60 -59.78 -6.01
CA ALA A 8 -51.18 -59.00 -4.87
C ALA A 8 -49.76 -59.42 -4.48
N MET A 9 -48.84 -58.43 -4.42
CA MET A 9 -47.57 -58.59 -3.70
C MET A 9 -47.55 -57.65 -2.51
N LEU A 10 -47.62 -58.22 -1.34
CA LEU A 10 -47.24 -57.58 -0.09
C LEU A 10 -45.74 -57.25 -0.16
N ALA A 11 -45.39 -55.99 -0.05
CA ALA A 11 -44.04 -55.55 0.25
C ALA A 11 -44.02 -55.02 1.68
N ALA A 12 -43.27 -55.71 2.53
CA ALA A 12 -43.00 -55.35 3.91
C ALA A 12 -42.21 -54.04 3.98
N PHE A 13 -42.70 -53.07 4.68
CA PHE A 13 -41.96 -51.86 5.06
C PHE A 13 -41.05 -52.22 6.25
N ALA A 14 -39.78 -52.36 5.97
CA ALA A 14 -38.72 -52.35 6.98
C ALA A 14 -38.39 -50.89 7.29
N ALA A 15 -38.78 -50.37 8.44
CA ALA A 15 -38.39 -49.06 8.94
C ALA A 15 -36.91 -49.09 9.33
N LEU A 16 -36.06 -48.49 8.49
CA LEU A 16 -34.69 -48.13 8.89
C LEU A 16 -34.78 -46.87 9.75
N GLN A 17 -34.57 -47.02 11.04
CA GLN A 17 -34.27 -45.89 11.94
C GLN A 17 -32.85 -45.46 11.62
N VAL A 18 -32.72 -44.34 10.89
CA VAL A 18 -31.45 -43.60 10.75
C VAL A 18 -31.25 -42.82 12.07
N GLY A 19 -30.32 -43.33 12.88
CA GLY A 19 -29.87 -42.64 14.08
C GLY A 19 -29.32 -41.28 13.72
N ALA A 20 -29.92 -40.21 14.30
CA ALA A 20 -29.40 -38.88 14.25
C ALA A 20 -28.10 -38.84 15.08
N GLU A 21 -26.95 -38.94 14.43
CA GLU A 21 -25.69 -38.58 15.04
C GLU A 21 -25.73 -37.09 15.42
N LYS A 22 -25.76 -36.82 16.71
CA LYS A 22 -25.50 -35.50 17.27
C LYS A 22 -24.06 -35.13 16.90
N LYS A 23 -23.88 -34.33 15.86
CA LYS A 23 -22.64 -33.62 15.62
C LYS A 23 -22.35 -32.77 16.85
N GLY A 24 -21.30 -33.17 17.60
CA GLY A 24 -20.76 -32.37 18.68
C GLY A 24 -20.32 -31.01 18.17
N PRO A 25 -20.17 -30.01 19.05
CA PRO A 25 -19.77 -28.69 18.65
C PRO A 25 -18.41 -28.74 17.95
N LEU A 26 -18.32 -28.10 16.75
CA LEU A 26 -17.08 -27.92 16.01
C LEU A 26 -16.03 -27.32 16.98
N LYS A 27 -15.03 -28.10 17.34
CA LYS A 27 -13.86 -27.59 18.08
C LYS A 27 -13.14 -26.59 17.20
N GLY A 28 -12.92 -25.39 17.73
CA GLY A 28 -11.89 -24.49 17.28
C GLY A 28 -12.35 -23.26 16.53
N ALA A 29 -13.24 -22.46 17.11
CA ALA A 29 -13.05 -21.01 16.99
C ALA A 29 -11.91 -20.66 17.96
N GLU A 30 -10.65 -20.68 17.47
CA GLU A 30 -9.55 -20.06 18.20
C GLU A 30 -9.97 -18.63 18.53
N SER A 31 -9.98 -18.34 19.81
CA SER A 31 -10.32 -17.02 20.35
C SER A 31 -9.46 -15.99 19.62
N ARG A 32 -10.08 -14.92 19.10
CA ARG A 32 -9.42 -13.78 18.44
C ARG A 32 -8.34 -13.09 19.30
N SER A 33 -8.15 -13.51 20.54
CA SER A 33 -7.24 -12.91 21.52
C SER A 33 -5.75 -13.31 21.40
N ASP A 34 -5.40 -14.38 20.66
CA ASP A 34 -4.02 -14.89 20.58
C ASP A 34 -3.27 -14.57 19.28
N LYS A 35 -3.82 -13.75 18.39
CA LYS A 35 -3.07 -13.34 17.19
C LYS A 35 -2.03 -12.31 17.58
N ARG A 36 -0.74 -12.69 17.49
CA ARG A 36 0.39 -11.76 17.64
C ARG A 36 0.17 -10.53 16.77
N VAL A 37 0.23 -9.35 17.40
CA VAL A 37 0.15 -8.06 16.72
C VAL A 37 1.45 -7.80 15.97
N LEU A 38 1.36 -7.48 14.68
CA LEU A 38 2.51 -7.07 13.89
C LEU A 38 2.76 -5.56 14.07
N LYS A 39 3.97 -5.19 14.51
CA LYS A 39 4.37 -3.81 14.76
C LYS A 39 5.27 -3.27 13.66
N VAL A 40 4.82 -2.28 12.93
CA VAL A 40 5.50 -1.73 11.75
C VAL A 40 5.82 -0.25 11.94
N LEU A 41 7.09 0.12 11.81
CA LEU A 41 7.53 1.51 11.70
C LEU A 41 7.85 1.83 10.24
N MET A 42 7.28 2.90 9.73
CA MET A 42 7.54 3.38 8.38
C MET A 42 8.36 4.67 8.41
N ILE A 43 9.59 4.63 7.90
CA ILE A 43 10.44 5.81 7.73
C ILE A 43 10.35 6.26 6.27
N GLY A 44 9.84 7.49 6.03
CA GLY A 44 9.68 7.95 4.66
C GLY A 44 9.07 9.34 4.52
N ASN A 45 8.19 9.49 3.55
CA ASN A 45 7.64 10.77 3.10
C ASN A 45 6.13 10.68 2.80
N SER A 46 5.62 11.51 1.89
CA SER A 46 4.20 11.49 1.51
C SER A 46 3.74 10.17 0.87
N PHE A 47 4.65 9.43 0.22
CA PHE A 47 4.35 8.11 -0.36
C PHE A 47 4.18 7.04 0.73
N THR A 48 4.89 7.17 1.84
CA THR A 48 4.65 6.37 3.05
C THR A 48 3.34 6.77 3.73
N ALA A 49 3.01 8.08 3.73
CA ALA A 49 1.76 8.56 4.32
C ALA A 49 0.51 8.01 3.61
N SER A 50 0.61 7.62 2.35
CA SER A 50 -0.50 7.01 1.60
C SER A 50 -0.91 5.66 2.18
N VAL A 51 0.03 4.90 2.75
CA VAL A 51 -0.26 3.61 3.42
C VAL A 51 -1.26 3.79 4.57
N MET A 52 -1.16 4.92 5.31
CA MET A 52 -2.06 5.21 6.43
C MET A 52 -3.50 5.52 6.01
N ARG A 53 -3.78 5.66 4.71
CA ARG A 53 -5.10 6.02 4.20
C ARG A 53 -6.09 4.88 4.25
N GLU A 54 -5.68 3.69 3.82
CA GLU A 54 -6.59 2.55 3.64
C GLU A 54 -6.12 1.28 4.36
N THR A 55 -4.80 1.11 4.56
CA THR A 55 -4.25 -0.11 5.17
C THR A 55 -4.81 -0.40 6.57
N PRO A 56 -4.97 0.59 7.49
CA PRO A 56 -5.57 0.33 8.79
C PRO A 56 -7.04 -0.12 8.71
N SER A 57 -7.82 0.46 7.80
CA SER A 57 -9.23 0.13 7.60
C SER A 57 -9.38 -1.30 7.06
N LEU A 58 -8.62 -1.65 6.05
CA LEU A 58 -8.60 -3.00 5.47
C LEU A 58 -8.10 -4.01 6.51
N ALA A 59 -7.02 -3.74 7.25
CA ALA A 59 -6.52 -4.63 8.29
C ALA A 59 -7.58 -4.92 9.36
N LYS A 60 -8.27 -3.87 9.83
CA LYS A 60 -9.34 -4.00 10.81
C LYS A 60 -10.51 -4.84 10.28
N ALA A 61 -10.94 -4.59 9.06
CA ALA A 61 -12.05 -5.31 8.43
C ALA A 61 -11.75 -6.80 8.26
N GLU A 62 -10.51 -7.14 7.89
CA GLU A 62 -10.06 -8.52 7.69
C GLU A 62 -9.59 -9.20 9.01
N GLY A 63 -9.69 -8.52 10.15
CA GLY A 63 -9.30 -9.05 11.46
C GLY A 63 -7.80 -9.31 11.59
N LEU A 64 -6.97 -8.52 10.89
CA LEU A 64 -5.51 -8.57 10.95
C LEU A 64 -5.01 -7.62 12.04
N ALA A 65 -4.25 -8.15 12.99
CA ALA A 65 -3.75 -7.38 14.13
C ALA A 65 -2.49 -6.59 13.71
N LEU A 66 -2.64 -5.30 13.44
CA LEU A 66 -1.59 -4.43 12.92
C LEU A 66 -1.47 -3.14 13.74
N ASP A 67 -0.28 -2.91 14.29
CA ASP A 67 0.15 -1.61 14.78
C ASP A 67 1.09 -0.99 13.74
N ILE A 68 0.70 0.14 13.19
CA ILE A 68 1.47 0.81 12.14
C ILE A 68 1.71 2.26 12.50
N VAL A 69 2.98 2.68 12.42
CA VAL A 69 3.41 4.02 12.74
C VAL A 69 4.23 4.59 11.60
N GLN A 70 3.85 5.77 11.15
CA GLN A 70 4.61 6.54 10.18
C GLN A 70 5.48 7.57 10.91
N CYS A 71 6.76 7.60 10.56
CA CYS A 71 7.72 8.64 10.90
C CYS A 71 8.19 9.31 9.59
N GLY A 72 7.58 10.45 9.21
CA GLY A 72 7.71 10.98 7.87
C GLY A 72 7.97 12.49 7.78
N ILE A 73 8.67 12.87 6.69
CA ILE A 73 8.86 14.27 6.28
C ILE A 73 8.42 14.36 4.82
N GLY A 74 7.58 15.33 4.46
CA GLY A 74 7.11 15.52 3.09
C GLY A 74 8.27 15.64 2.09
N GLY A 75 8.26 14.82 1.03
CA GLY A 75 9.26 14.81 -0.03
C GLY A 75 10.68 14.42 0.40
N CYS A 76 10.88 13.89 1.61
CA CYS A 76 12.20 13.59 2.16
C CYS A 76 12.89 12.45 1.40
N PRO A 77 14.06 12.68 0.81
CA PRO A 77 14.86 11.65 0.19
C PRO A 77 15.84 11.00 1.19
N LEU A 78 16.48 9.90 0.78
CA LEU A 78 17.41 9.13 1.62
C LEU A 78 18.59 9.96 2.13
N ASP A 79 19.16 10.86 1.32
CA ASP A 79 20.24 11.76 1.73
C ASP A 79 19.81 12.66 2.91
N LYS A 80 18.58 13.17 2.90
CA LYS A 80 18.04 13.96 4.01
C LYS A 80 17.72 13.10 5.24
N HIS A 81 17.21 11.88 5.06
CA HIS A 81 17.05 10.95 6.17
C HIS A 81 18.40 10.65 6.84
N SER A 82 19.44 10.40 6.04
CA SER A 82 20.81 10.19 6.51
C SER A 82 21.35 11.40 7.30
N ALA A 83 21.22 12.61 6.76
CA ALA A 83 21.65 13.84 7.45
C ALA A 83 20.87 14.09 8.76
N ASN A 84 19.59 13.69 8.83
CA ASN A 84 18.80 13.81 10.04
C ASN A 84 19.26 12.84 11.15
N ILE A 85 19.77 11.66 10.78
CA ILE A 85 20.34 10.71 11.75
C ILE A 85 21.60 11.28 12.40
N GLU A 86 22.43 11.97 11.64
CA GLU A 86 23.66 12.60 12.14
C GLU A 86 23.38 13.71 13.17
N LYS A 87 22.16 14.26 13.19
CA LYS A 87 21.69 15.26 14.16
C LYS A 87 20.88 14.67 15.32
N ALA A 88 20.85 13.34 15.45
CA ALA A 88 19.96 12.66 16.37
C ALA A 88 20.32 12.87 17.86
N ASP A 89 21.57 13.25 18.16
CA ASP A 89 22.01 13.55 19.54
C ASP A 89 21.38 14.84 20.08
N ASP A 90 20.98 15.77 19.21
CA ASP A 90 20.21 16.93 19.60
C ASP A 90 18.74 16.52 19.87
N LYS A 91 18.38 16.40 21.14
CA LYS A 91 17.03 16.01 21.57
C LYS A 91 15.94 17.03 21.24
N SER A 92 16.31 18.26 20.89
CA SER A 92 15.39 19.30 20.40
C SER A 92 15.06 19.12 18.91
N PHE A 93 15.90 18.41 18.16
CA PHE A 93 15.76 18.18 16.74
C PHE A 93 14.71 17.10 16.45
N LYS A 94 13.46 17.51 16.19
CA LYS A 94 12.30 16.62 15.93
C LYS A 94 11.64 16.92 14.58
N PRO A 95 12.33 16.65 13.45
CA PRO A 95 11.86 17.06 12.13
C PRO A 95 10.73 16.20 11.56
N TYR A 96 10.55 14.98 12.08
CA TYR A 96 9.56 14.04 11.56
C TYR A 96 8.18 14.29 12.15
N SER A 97 7.17 14.27 11.29
CA SER A 97 5.78 14.14 11.72
C SER A 97 5.48 12.66 11.95
N VAL A 98 4.77 12.38 13.04
CA VAL A 98 4.40 11.01 13.43
C VAL A 98 2.88 10.87 13.34
N SER A 99 2.42 9.79 12.72
CA SER A 99 1.04 9.35 12.75
C SER A 99 0.99 7.83 12.99
N ALA A 100 -0.01 7.38 13.73
CA ALA A 100 -0.11 6.00 14.15
C ALA A 100 -1.54 5.47 14.06
N SER A 101 -1.67 4.19 13.76
CA SER A 101 -2.88 3.40 13.95
C SER A 101 -2.50 2.19 14.80
N ILE A 102 -2.96 2.18 16.04
CA ILE A 102 -2.62 1.19 17.06
C ILE A 102 -3.87 0.40 17.41
N THR A 103 -3.78 -0.91 17.30
CA THR A 103 -4.87 -1.84 17.61
C THR A 103 -4.63 -2.65 18.88
N SER A 104 -3.36 -2.86 19.26
CA SER A 104 -2.97 -3.71 20.39
C SER A 104 -3.20 -3.05 21.76
N GLU A 105 -2.96 -1.75 21.85
CA GLU A 105 -3.03 -0.98 23.09
C GLU A 105 -3.93 0.25 22.88
N PRO A 106 -5.26 0.12 23.11
CA PRO A 106 -6.17 1.26 22.99
C PRO A 106 -5.72 2.41 23.91
N GLY A 107 -5.52 3.59 23.31
CA GLY A 107 -5.05 4.76 24.06
C GLY A 107 -3.55 5.02 24.00
N LYS A 108 -2.72 4.09 23.51
CA LYS A 108 -1.29 4.34 23.26
C LYS A 108 -1.12 5.51 22.29
N ARG A 109 -0.23 6.42 22.65
CA ARG A 109 0.07 7.63 21.86
C ARG A 109 1.55 7.70 21.53
N PHE A 110 1.84 8.17 20.33
CA PHE A 110 3.17 8.58 19.91
C PHE A 110 3.23 10.12 19.84
N PRO A 111 4.42 10.73 20.00
CA PRO A 111 4.56 12.19 19.88
C PRO A 111 4.21 12.65 18.47
N HIS A 112 3.60 13.82 18.31
CA HIS A 112 3.30 14.39 16.98
C HIS A 112 4.56 14.74 16.18
N LYS A 113 5.66 15.02 16.86
CA LYS A 113 6.96 15.29 16.27
C LYS A 113 8.02 14.45 16.97
N ALA A 114 8.93 13.89 16.20
CA ALA A 114 9.99 13.03 16.72
C ALA A 114 11.28 13.17 15.91
N ASN A 115 12.34 12.68 16.53
CA ASN A 115 13.55 12.22 15.88
C ASN A 115 13.35 10.76 15.44
N VAL A 116 13.93 10.34 14.33
CA VAL A 116 13.79 8.97 13.82
C VAL A 116 14.43 7.94 14.75
N THR A 117 15.54 8.29 15.43
CA THR A 117 16.22 7.39 16.37
C THR A 117 15.39 7.15 17.63
N ASP A 118 14.71 8.18 18.14
CA ASP A 118 13.77 8.03 19.24
C ASP A 118 12.62 7.09 18.86
N MET A 119 12.13 7.17 17.62
CA MET A 119 11.06 6.30 17.13
C MET A 119 11.53 4.86 16.92
N LEU A 120 12.77 4.64 16.50
CA LEU A 120 13.35 3.29 16.39
C LEU A 120 13.46 2.62 17.76
N ALA A 121 13.82 3.39 18.80
CA ALA A 121 13.95 2.90 20.17
C ALA A 121 12.61 2.82 20.94
N ALA A 122 11.55 3.44 20.43
CA ALA A 122 10.27 3.58 21.18
C ALA A 122 9.50 2.28 21.36
N GLU A 123 9.77 1.26 20.52
CA GLU A 123 9.04 0.01 20.52
C GLU A 123 9.91 -1.14 19.97
N LYS A 124 9.56 -2.37 20.29
CA LYS A 124 10.12 -3.56 19.63
C LYS A 124 9.41 -3.78 18.30
N TRP A 125 9.88 -3.07 17.28
CA TRP A 125 9.34 -3.19 15.93
C TRP A 125 9.61 -4.57 15.35
N ASP A 126 8.62 -5.17 14.68
CA ASP A 126 8.81 -6.38 13.89
C ASP A 126 9.37 -6.03 12.51
N ILE A 127 8.91 -4.91 11.94
CA ILE A 127 9.31 -4.44 10.61
C ILE A 127 9.59 -2.94 10.65
N VAL A 128 10.66 -2.52 10.00
CA VAL A 128 10.94 -1.12 9.68
C VAL A 128 11.02 -0.96 8.16
N THR A 129 10.20 -0.09 7.59
CA THR A 129 10.24 0.16 6.13
C THR A 129 11.01 1.43 5.80
N ILE A 130 11.73 1.38 4.68
CA ILE A 130 12.44 2.50 4.07
C ILE A 130 12.07 2.64 2.60
N GLN A 131 12.24 3.84 2.04
CA GLN A 131 12.02 4.12 0.62
C GLN A 131 12.83 5.32 0.16
N GLN A 132 13.07 5.45 -1.14
CA GLN A 132 13.56 6.69 -1.72
C GLN A 132 12.42 7.68 -2.00
N ALA A 133 12.67 8.97 -2.02
CA ALA A 133 11.70 9.95 -2.47
C ALA A 133 11.42 9.78 -3.98
N SER A 134 10.15 9.91 -4.38
CA SER A 134 9.71 9.61 -5.74
C SER A 134 10.48 10.36 -6.85
N PRO A 135 10.94 11.63 -6.70
CA PRO A 135 11.74 12.28 -7.73
C PRO A 135 13.14 11.69 -7.93
N LYS A 136 13.60 10.88 -6.97
CA LYS A 136 14.91 10.24 -6.98
C LYS A 136 14.84 8.71 -7.13
N SER A 137 13.63 8.12 -7.01
CA SER A 137 13.47 6.67 -6.92
C SER A 137 13.88 5.91 -8.18
N ALA A 138 13.83 6.55 -9.35
CA ALA A 138 14.28 5.95 -10.62
C ALA A 138 15.80 6.02 -10.84
N PHE A 139 16.55 6.67 -9.93
CA PHE A 139 17.98 6.98 -10.12
C PHE A 139 18.82 6.38 -8.98
N TYR A 140 19.40 5.20 -9.20
CA TYR A 140 20.10 4.44 -8.15
C TYR A 140 21.31 5.17 -7.54
N ASP A 141 22.00 5.99 -8.30
CA ASP A 141 23.10 6.84 -7.84
C ASP A 141 22.72 7.79 -6.68
N THR A 142 21.41 8.03 -6.50
CA THR A 142 20.87 8.83 -5.39
C THR A 142 20.62 8.04 -4.11
N TYR A 143 20.80 6.72 -4.11
CA TYR A 143 20.53 5.85 -2.97
C TYR A 143 21.72 5.75 -2.03
N GLU A 144 22.93 5.63 -2.59
CA GLU A 144 24.14 5.42 -1.81
C GLU A 144 24.96 6.71 -1.64
N PRO A 145 25.62 6.89 -0.49
CA PRO A 145 25.76 5.96 0.66
C PRO A 145 24.61 6.06 1.67
N TYR A 146 23.59 6.81 1.37
CA TYR A 146 22.55 7.25 2.32
C TYR A 146 21.64 6.11 2.80
N ALA A 147 21.26 5.21 1.91
CA ALA A 147 20.52 4.01 2.28
C ALA A 147 21.31 3.14 3.25
N GLY A 148 22.61 2.93 2.98
CA GLY A 148 23.49 2.16 3.85
C GLY A 148 23.60 2.75 5.25
N LYS A 149 23.73 4.06 5.37
CA LYS A 149 23.77 4.76 6.67
C LYS A 149 22.47 4.59 7.45
N LEU A 150 21.33 4.73 6.77
CA LEU A 150 20.01 4.54 7.39
C LEU A 150 19.81 3.09 7.85
N ILE A 151 20.14 2.11 7.00
CA ILE A 151 20.06 0.68 7.29
C ILE A 151 20.94 0.31 8.51
N ALA A 152 22.18 0.83 8.55
CA ALA A 152 23.08 0.60 9.67
C ALA A 152 22.50 1.13 10.98
N LYS A 153 21.91 2.33 10.99
CA LYS A 153 21.29 2.91 12.16
C LYS A 153 20.03 2.14 12.61
N ILE A 154 19.24 1.63 11.68
CA ILE A 154 18.09 0.77 12.00
C ILE A 154 18.57 -0.53 12.67
N ARG A 155 19.59 -1.17 12.10
CA ARG A 155 20.18 -2.40 12.67
C ARG A 155 20.78 -2.20 14.06
N GLU A 156 21.32 -1.01 14.33
CA GLU A 156 21.84 -0.63 15.65
C GLU A 156 20.72 -0.48 16.70
N LEU A 157 19.66 0.25 16.37
CA LEU A 157 18.63 0.66 17.34
C LEU A 157 17.43 -0.29 17.41
N ALA A 158 17.17 -1.06 16.35
CA ALA A 158 16.09 -2.04 16.27
C ALA A 158 16.60 -3.36 15.65
N PRO A 159 17.60 -4.03 16.27
CA PRO A 159 18.28 -5.19 15.68
C PRO A 159 17.35 -6.38 15.43
N GLN A 160 16.23 -6.46 16.13
CA GLN A 160 15.22 -7.50 15.97
C GLN A 160 14.28 -7.25 14.78
N ALA A 161 14.23 -6.01 14.25
CA ALA A 161 13.30 -5.65 13.20
C ALA A 161 13.82 -6.11 11.83
N GLU A 162 12.93 -6.69 11.04
CA GLU A 162 13.20 -6.87 9.61
C GLU A 162 13.15 -5.51 8.92
N ILE A 163 14.19 -5.18 8.16
CA ILE A 163 14.18 -3.99 7.30
C ILE A 163 13.60 -4.38 5.94
N VAL A 164 12.58 -3.64 5.51
CA VAL A 164 11.85 -3.90 4.25
C VAL A 164 11.84 -2.65 3.40
N ILE A 165 12.03 -2.81 2.10
CA ILE A 165 11.92 -1.73 1.13
C ILE A 165 10.43 -1.55 0.76
N GLN A 166 9.90 -0.35 0.86
CA GLN A 166 8.69 0.03 0.18
C GLN A 166 9.04 0.52 -1.22
N GLU A 167 8.72 -0.27 -2.25
CA GLU A 167 8.83 0.20 -3.62
C GLU A 167 7.82 1.30 -3.88
N THR A 168 8.28 2.44 -4.41
CA THR A 168 7.40 3.51 -4.88
C THR A 168 6.89 3.19 -6.29
N TRP A 169 6.02 4.02 -6.82
CA TRP A 169 5.38 3.83 -8.13
C TRP A 169 5.75 4.93 -9.11
N SER A 170 5.57 4.65 -10.39
CA SER A 170 5.73 5.63 -11.45
C SER A 170 4.58 6.65 -11.48
N TYR A 171 4.87 7.84 -11.93
CA TYR A 171 3.89 8.92 -12.03
C TYR A 171 2.84 8.67 -13.11
N SER A 172 1.71 9.35 -12.99
CA SER A 172 0.75 9.46 -14.09
C SER A 172 1.40 10.05 -15.33
N PRO A 173 0.98 9.68 -16.56
CA PRO A 173 1.51 10.23 -17.81
C PRO A 173 1.47 11.76 -17.90
N TYR A 174 0.57 12.41 -17.18
CA TYR A 174 0.48 13.87 -17.10
C TYR A 174 1.58 14.54 -16.27
N ALA A 175 2.41 13.77 -15.56
CA ALA A 175 3.38 14.34 -14.63
C ALA A 175 4.52 15.06 -15.35
N ARG A 176 4.72 16.32 -14.98
CA ARG A 176 5.78 17.16 -15.54
C ARG A 176 7.18 16.56 -15.50
N PRO A 177 7.61 15.89 -14.40
CA PRO A 177 8.94 15.32 -14.33
C PRO A 177 9.24 14.31 -15.44
N LEU A 178 8.24 13.54 -15.90
CA LEU A 178 8.42 12.56 -16.98
C LEU A 178 8.91 13.22 -18.28
N ALA A 179 8.30 14.34 -18.66
CA ALA A 179 8.75 15.11 -19.82
C ALA A 179 10.17 15.68 -19.64
N THR A 180 10.51 16.15 -18.44
CA THR A 180 11.84 16.65 -18.13
C THR A 180 12.92 15.54 -18.22
N TRP A 181 12.58 14.35 -17.73
CA TRP A 181 13.46 13.17 -17.76
C TRP A 181 13.42 12.44 -19.10
N LYS A 182 12.56 12.84 -20.04
CA LYS A 182 12.32 12.17 -21.32
C LYS A 182 11.96 10.69 -21.12
N MET A 183 11.09 10.42 -20.14
CA MET A 183 10.62 9.08 -19.79
C MET A 183 9.10 8.99 -19.90
N THR A 184 8.60 7.83 -20.27
CA THR A 184 7.19 7.44 -20.08
C THR A 184 6.98 6.95 -18.65
N SER A 185 5.72 6.80 -18.19
CA SER A 185 5.40 6.19 -16.90
C SER A 185 5.95 4.76 -16.80
N ALA A 186 5.87 3.97 -17.89
CA ALA A 186 6.41 2.61 -17.93
C ALA A 186 7.94 2.60 -17.82
N GLN A 187 8.65 3.50 -18.50
CA GLN A 187 10.11 3.63 -18.39
C GLN A 187 10.53 4.09 -16.99
N MET A 188 9.78 4.99 -16.36
CA MET A 188 10.01 5.35 -14.96
C MET A 188 9.82 4.13 -14.05
N HIS A 189 8.77 3.33 -14.25
CA HIS A 189 8.55 2.11 -13.48
C HIS A 189 9.73 1.14 -13.63
N GLU A 190 10.16 0.86 -14.85
CA GLU A 190 11.30 -0.03 -15.09
C GLU A 190 12.57 0.45 -14.38
N SER A 191 12.86 1.77 -14.44
CA SER A 191 14.02 2.37 -13.81
C SER A 191 13.96 2.26 -12.28
N LEU A 192 12.83 2.59 -11.67
CA LEU A 192 12.70 2.50 -10.21
C LEU A 192 12.72 1.05 -9.72
N ARG A 193 12.14 0.10 -10.46
CA ARG A 193 12.19 -1.33 -10.15
C ARG A 193 13.64 -1.84 -10.15
N LYS A 194 14.44 -1.45 -11.16
CA LYS A 194 15.88 -1.76 -11.21
C LYS A 194 16.62 -1.18 -10.02
N ALA A 195 16.36 0.08 -9.66
CA ALA A 195 17.03 0.73 -8.54
C ALA A 195 16.69 0.06 -7.19
N TYR A 196 15.44 -0.29 -6.95
CA TYR A 196 15.05 -1.01 -5.75
C TYR A 196 15.56 -2.45 -5.72
N ALA A 197 15.63 -3.13 -6.86
CA ALA A 197 16.24 -4.47 -6.96
C ALA A 197 17.73 -4.44 -6.59
N GLN A 198 18.48 -3.42 -7.04
CA GLN A 198 19.88 -3.23 -6.67
C GLN A 198 20.06 -2.99 -5.16
N LEU A 199 19.19 -2.15 -4.56
CA LEU A 199 19.19 -1.93 -3.10
C LEU A 199 18.87 -3.22 -2.35
N SER A 200 17.83 -3.94 -2.79
CA SER A 200 17.41 -5.24 -2.25
C SER A 200 18.55 -6.26 -2.26
N ALA A 201 19.19 -6.44 -3.41
CA ALA A 201 20.31 -7.37 -3.58
C ALA A 201 21.51 -7.00 -2.71
N LYS A 202 21.86 -5.70 -2.65
CA LYS A 202 23.02 -5.22 -1.89
C LYS A 202 22.91 -5.48 -0.39
N TYR A 203 21.73 -5.34 0.19
CA TYR A 203 21.53 -5.43 1.65
C TYR A 203 20.74 -6.66 2.10
N GLY A 204 20.31 -7.53 1.18
CA GLY A 204 19.50 -8.72 1.48
C GLY A 204 18.10 -8.37 2.00
N LEU A 205 17.46 -7.32 1.46
CA LEU A 205 16.18 -6.81 1.94
C LEU A 205 15.03 -7.30 1.05
N ARG A 206 13.88 -7.62 1.67
CA ARG A 206 12.64 -7.86 0.91
C ARG A 206 12.02 -6.54 0.47
N THR A 207 11.23 -6.58 -0.60
CA THR A 207 10.56 -5.39 -1.17
C THR A 207 9.05 -5.60 -1.19
N ILE A 208 8.29 -4.61 -0.71
CA ILE A 208 6.84 -4.52 -0.89
C ILE A 208 6.59 -3.98 -2.29
N PRO A 209 6.05 -4.75 -3.23
CA PRO A 209 6.04 -4.43 -4.66
C PRO A 209 4.85 -3.54 -5.04
N THR A 210 4.72 -2.37 -4.40
CA THR A 210 3.61 -1.44 -4.67
C THR A 210 3.70 -0.86 -6.09
N GLY A 211 4.91 -0.54 -6.54
CA GLY A 211 5.14 -0.02 -7.89
C GLY A 211 4.77 -1.04 -8.97
N ASP A 212 5.16 -2.30 -8.79
CA ASP A 212 4.78 -3.39 -9.68
C ASP A 212 3.26 -3.56 -9.76
N ALA A 213 2.56 -3.51 -8.62
CA ALA A 213 1.11 -3.62 -8.59
C ALA A 213 0.41 -2.44 -9.32
N VAL A 214 0.93 -1.22 -9.18
CA VAL A 214 0.44 -0.04 -9.91
C VAL A 214 0.64 -0.21 -11.41
N GLN A 215 1.79 -0.73 -11.84
CA GLN A 215 2.07 -0.97 -13.25
C GLN A 215 1.17 -2.06 -13.83
N LEU A 216 1.01 -3.20 -13.13
CA LEU A 216 0.10 -4.27 -13.53
C LEU A 216 -1.35 -3.79 -13.66
N PHE A 217 -1.78 -2.92 -12.74
CA PHE A 217 -3.11 -2.33 -12.80
C PHE A 217 -3.30 -1.51 -14.08
N ARG A 218 -2.33 -0.66 -14.45
CA ARG A 218 -2.36 0.12 -15.69
C ARG A 218 -2.38 -0.74 -16.94
N GLU A 219 -1.62 -1.82 -16.97
CA GLU A 219 -1.56 -2.77 -18.08
C GLU A 219 -2.89 -3.54 -18.26
N ARG A 220 -3.66 -3.70 -17.18
CA ARG A 220 -4.94 -4.41 -17.19
C ARG A 220 -6.17 -3.51 -17.30
N LEU A 221 -5.97 -2.20 -17.22
CA LEU A 221 -7.07 -1.26 -17.48
C LEU A 221 -7.54 -1.42 -18.93
N PRO A 222 -8.85 -1.54 -19.17
CA PRO A 222 -9.39 -1.70 -20.51
C PRO A 222 -9.38 -0.37 -21.32
N VAL A 223 -8.84 0.70 -20.76
CA VAL A 223 -8.87 2.05 -21.32
C VAL A 223 -7.45 2.49 -21.64
N GLU A 224 -7.18 2.69 -22.92
CA GLU A 224 -5.95 3.37 -23.33
C GLU A 224 -6.06 4.87 -22.99
N TYR A 225 -4.97 5.45 -22.50
CA TYR A 225 -4.84 6.89 -22.46
C TYR A 225 -4.89 7.39 -23.92
N GLY A 226 -5.95 8.09 -24.28
CA GLY A 226 -6.03 8.79 -25.56
C GLY A 226 -4.94 9.87 -25.67
N THR A 227 -5.13 10.82 -26.58
CA THR A 227 -4.22 11.97 -26.66
C THR A 227 -4.26 12.74 -25.34
N LEU A 228 -3.13 12.77 -24.63
CA LEU A 228 -3.01 13.51 -23.38
C LEU A 228 -3.16 15.02 -23.67
N LEU A 229 -3.92 15.70 -22.83
CA LEU A 229 -4.01 17.15 -22.86
C LEU A 229 -2.63 17.78 -22.65
N THR A 230 -2.30 18.74 -23.48
CA THR A 230 -1.11 19.57 -23.29
C THR A 230 -1.28 20.48 -22.07
N ARG A 231 -0.20 21.08 -21.61
CA ARG A 231 -0.29 22.06 -20.52
C ARG A 231 -1.12 23.28 -20.85
N ALA A 232 -1.07 23.74 -22.09
CA ALA A 232 -1.87 24.87 -22.57
C ALA A 232 -3.35 24.53 -22.49
N GLU A 233 -3.74 23.33 -22.95
CA GLU A 233 -5.12 22.83 -22.85
C GLU A 233 -5.56 22.66 -21.41
N ILE A 234 -4.72 22.08 -20.52
CA ILE A 234 -5.02 21.96 -19.09
C ILE A 234 -5.20 23.35 -18.46
N ALA A 235 -4.35 24.32 -18.80
CA ALA A 235 -4.44 25.68 -18.26
C ALA A 235 -5.66 26.46 -18.80
N ALA A 236 -6.19 26.08 -19.96
CA ALA A 236 -7.37 26.68 -20.57
C ALA A 236 -8.69 26.10 -20.04
N LEU A 237 -8.67 24.96 -19.32
CA LEU A 237 -9.88 24.37 -18.74
C LEU A 237 -10.58 25.36 -17.81
N LYS A 238 -11.90 25.39 -17.91
CA LYS A 238 -12.78 26.20 -17.08
C LYS A 238 -13.68 25.29 -16.23
N GLN A 239 -13.99 25.69 -15.02
CA GLN A 239 -14.93 24.93 -14.18
C GLN A 239 -16.30 24.80 -14.91
N PRO A 240 -16.89 23.59 -14.99
CA PRO A 240 -16.55 22.36 -14.25
C PRO A 240 -15.60 21.38 -14.99
N GLU A 241 -15.05 21.74 -16.16
CA GLU A 241 -14.17 20.86 -16.94
C GLU A 241 -12.98 20.39 -16.10
N THR A 242 -12.57 19.14 -16.26
CA THR A 242 -11.43 18.57 -15.53
C THR A 242 -10.65 17.61 -16.44
N ILE A 243 -9.58 17.05 -15.91
CA ILE A 243 -8.74 16.06 -16.59
C ILE A 243 -9.30 14.67 -16.34
N ASP A 244 -9.61 13.95 -17.39
CA ASP A 244 -9.90 12.51 -17.29
C ASP A 244 -8.61 11.75 -17.00
N LEU A 245 -8.57 11.07 -15.87
CA LEU A 245 -7.47 10.20 -15.49
C LEU A 245 -7.68 8.75 -15.90
N HIS A 246 -8.70 8.49 -16.72
CA HIS A 246 -9.01 7.17 -17.31
C HIS A 246 -9.03 6.03 -16.28
N GLY A 247 -9.42 6.32 -15.05
CA GLY A 247 -9.47 5.32 -13.99
C GLY A 247 -8.11 4.94 -13.41
N ASP A 248 -7.01 5.64 -13.72
CA ASP A 248 -5.70 5.38 -13.12
C ASP A 248 -5.74 5.47 -11.58
N VAL A 249 -4.86 4.74 -10.94
CA VAL A 249 -4.69 4.72 -9.48
C VAL A 249 -3.79 5.85 -8.98
N THR A 250 -3.14 6.59 -9.88
CA THR A 250 -2.34 7.78 -9.57
C THR A 250 -2.98 9.04 -10.13
N GLY A 251 -2.72 10.13 -9.45
CA GLY A 251 -3.16 11.44 -9.87
C GLY A 251 -4.52 11.85 -9.35
N ALA A 252 -4.69 13.16 -9.33
CA ALA A 252 -5.95 13.83 -9.00
C ALA A 252 -6.01 15.18 -9.71
N ALA A 253 -7.19 15.56 -10.15
CA ALA A 253 -7.48 16.88 -10.69
C ALA A 253 -8.82 17.36 -10.12
N SER A 254 -8.85 18.52 -9.49
CA SER A 254 -10.07 19.07 -8.90
C SER A 254 -10.02 20.58 -8.74
N TRP A 255 -11.17 21.22 -8.97
CA TRP A 255 -11.36 22.63 -8.71
C TRP A 255 -11.52 22.86 -7.21
N ARG A 256 -10.57 23.55 -6.60
CA ARG A 256 -10.59 23.84 -5.16
C ARG A 256 -9.69 25.02 -4.81
N LYS A 257 -9.93 25.60 -3.65
CA LYS A 257 -9.01 26.56 -3.04
C LYS A 257 -7.65 25.93 -2.77
N GLY A 258 -6.61 26.73 -2.77
CA GLY A 258 -5.28 26.31 -2.35
C GLY A 258 -5.19 26.02 -0.84
N ARG A 259 -4.02 25.63 -0.41
CA ARG A 259 -3.72 25.40 1.01
C ARG A 259 -3.05 26.65 1.60
N LYS A 260 -3.69 27.26 2.61
CA LYS A 260 -3.15 28.42 3.35
C LYS A 260 -1.75 28.09 3.89
N GLY A 261 -0.81 29.00 3.69
CA GLY A 261 0.59 28.84 4.11
C GLY A 261 1.45 27.97 3.18
N ARG A 262 0.86 27.37 2.11
CA ARG A 262 1.57 26.58 1.10
C ARG A 262 1.44 27.16 -0.30
N ASP A 263 0.22 27.52 -0.70
CA ASP A 263 -0.08 28.01 -2.03
C ASP A 263 -0.21 29.54 -1.98
N LYS A 264 0.50 30.27 -2.85
CA LYS A 264 0.43 31.76 -2.90
C LYS A 264 -0.98 32.27 -3.21
N ASP A 265 -1.71 31.49 -4.02
CA ASP A 265 -3.08 31.77 -4.48
C ASP A 265 -4.11 30.89 -3.73
N TRP A 266 -3.89 30.68 -2.43
CA TRP A 266 -4.69 29.73 -1.64
C TRP A 266 -6.19 30.08 -1.56
N GLU A 267 -6.58 31.33 -1.74
CA GLU A 267 -7.98 31.77 -1.73
C GLU A 267 -8.70 31.54 -3.06
N GLU A 268 -7.94 31.41 -4.15
CA GLU A 268 -8.51 31.24 -5.49
C GLU A 268 -8.90 29.78 -5.74
N VAL A 269 -10.09 29.60 -6.31
CA VAL A 269 -10.51 28.28 -6.85
C VAL A 269 -9.84 28.07 -8.20
N LYS A 270 -8.92 27.13 -8.26
CA LYS A 270 -8.19 26.72 -9.49
C LYS A 270 -8.23 25.22 -9.66
N LEU A 271 -8.05 24.76 -10.88
CA LEU A 271 -7.81 23.35 -11.13
C LEU A 271 -6.47 22.97 -10.50
N ARG A 272 -6.53 22.26 -9.37
CA ARG A 272 -5.36 21.75 -8.67
C ARG A 272 -5.13 20.33 -9.09
N THR A 273 -3.92 20.06 -9.58
CA THR A 273 -3.52 18.74 -10.07
C THR A 273 -2.43 18.13 -9.22
N ASP A 274 -2.47 16.83 -9.10
CA ASP A 274 -1.41 16.01 -8.52
C ASP A 274 -1.29 14.76 -9.40
N PHE A 275 -0.13 14.55 -9.98
CA PHE A 275 0.11 13.45 -10.91
C PHE A 275 1.16 12.46 -10.39
N ALA A 276 1.53 12.58 -9.11
CA ALA A 276 2.55 11.76 -8.48
C ALA A 276 1.99 10.81 -7.41
N HIS A 277 1.02 11.30 -6.61
CA HIS A 277 0.50 10.51 -5.49
C HIS A 277 -0.62 9.56 -5.94
N LEU A 278 -0.81 8.48 -5.18
CA LEU A 278 -1.98 7.63 -5.30
C LEU A 278 -3.25 8.44 -4.97
N ASN A 279 -4.31 8.15 -5.69
CA ASN A 279 -5.67 8.59 -5.36
C ASN A 279 -6.38 7.54 -4.47
N ALA A 280 -7.67 7.70 -4.20
CA ALA A 280 -8.43 6.77 -3.36
C ALA A 280 -8.38 5.32 -3.87
N ARG A 281 -8.43 5.12 -5.19
CA ARG A 281 -8.30 3.79 -5.83
C ARG A 281 -6.93 3.19 -5.54
N GLY A 282 -5.86 3.99 -5.73
CA GLY A 282 -4.49 3.57 -5.49
C GLY A 282 -4.18 3.29 -4.02
N HIS A 283 -4.83 3.98 -3.09
CA HIS A 283 -4.68 3.68 -1.66
C HIS A 283 -5.20 2.28 -1.32
N TYR A 284 -6.31 1.85 -1.93
CA TYR A 284 -6.82 0.50 -1.73
C TYR A 284 -5.91 -0.56 -2.35
N LEU A 285 -5.44 -0.35 -3.59
CA LEU A 285 -4.44 -1.23 -4.21
C LEU A 285 -3.19 -1.37 -3.33
N GLN A 286 -2.64 -0.25 -2.84
CA GLN A 286 -1.50 -0.25 -1.93
C GLN A 286 -1.80 -1.04 -0.64
N ALA A 287 -2.97 -0.87 -0.04
CA ALA A 287 -3.36 -1.60 1.16
C ALA A 287 -3.43 -3.11 0.92
N CYS A 288 -3.95 -3.55 -0.23
CA CYS A 288 -3.97 -4.96 -0.62
C CYS A 288 -2.54 -5.55 -0.74
N VAL A 289 -1.62 -4.81 -1.38
CA VAL A 289 -0.21 -5.23 -1.50
C VAL A 289 0.45 -5.32 -0.12
N TRP A 290 0.26 -4.29 0.71
CA TRP A 290 0.88 -4.23 2.03
C TRP A 290 0.41 -5.36 2.94
N LEU A 291 -0.89 -5.57 3.07
CA LEU A 291 -1.42 -6.63 3.94
C LEU A 291 -1.11 -8.03 3.40
N GLY A 292 -1.16 -8.21 2.08
CA GLY A 292 -0.72 -9.46 1.46
C GLY A 292 0.75 -9.78 1.77
N PHE A 293 1.63 -8.76 1.70
CA PHE A 293 3.05 -8.91 2.04
C PHE A 293 3.28 -9.17 3.53
N LEU A 294 2.68 -8.35 4.39
CA LEU A 294 2.91 -8.37 5.85
C LEU A 294 2.39 -9.65 6.50
N PHE A 295 1.20 -10.10 6.11
CA PHE A 295 0.52 -11.24 6.73
C PHE A 295 0.60 -12.53 5.90
N LYS A 296 1.22 -12.49 4.72
CA LYS A 296 1.30 -13.61 3.77
C LYS A 296 -0.08 -14.18 3.41
N VAL A 297 -1.08 -13.32 3.30
CA VAL A 297 -2.44 -13.65 2.89
C VAL A 297 -2.63 -13.33 1.41
N ASP A 298 -3.46 -14.11 0.71
CA ASP A 298 -3.80 -13.80 -0.69
C ASP A 298 -4.76 -12.60 -0.73
N PRO A 299 -4.39 -11.46 -1.34
CA PRO A 299 -5.28 -10.30 -1.42
C PRO A 299 -6.64 -10.56 -2.07
N VAL A 300 -6.75 -11.58 -2.92
CA VAL A 300 -8.01 -11.95 -3.57
C VAL A 300 -9.07 -12.41 -2.56
N THR A 301 -8.63 -12.88 -1.39
CA THR A 301 -9.55 -13.31 -0.32
C THR A 301 -10.12 -12.17 0.51
N PHE A 302 -9.64 -10.94 0.35
CA PHE A 302 -10.17 -9.79 1.08
C PHE A 302 -11.60 -9.49 0.69
N SER A 303 -12.45 -9.34 1.70
CA SER A 303 -13.88 -9.05 1.55
C SER A 303 -14.17 -7.54 1.56
N TYR A 304 -13.34 -6.77 2.26
CA TYR A 304 -13.51 -5.32 2.38
C TYR A 304 -13.17 -4.59 1.07
N ARG A 305 -13.97 -3.59 0.78
CA ARG A 305 -13.65 -2.54 -0.20
C ARG A 305 -14.21 -1.19 0.26
N PRO A 306 -13.56 -0.07 -0.07
CA PRO A 306 -14.15 1.26 0.11
C PRO A 306 -15.46 1.40 -0.71
N GLU A 307 -16.45 2.08 -0.15
CA GLU A 307 -17.75 2.32 -0.83
C GLU A 307 -17.59 3.04 -2.19
N SER A 308 -16.57 3.87 -2.31
CA SER A 308 -16.26 4.61 -3.54
C SER A 308 -15.73 3.74 -4.69
N LEU A 309 -15.40 2.46 -4.45
CA LEU A 309 -14.91 1.53 -5.48
C LEU A 309 -16.02 0.59 -5.93
N SER A 310 -16.07 0.32 -7.25
CA SER A 310 -16.88 -0.77 -7.77
C SER A 310 -16.30 -2.13 -7.37
N GLU A 311 -17.13 -3.18 -7.36
CA GLU A 311 -16.62 -4.54 -7.08
C GLU A 311 -15.64 -5.02 -8.16
N SER A 312 -15.89 -4.69 -9.42
CA SER A 312 -14.98 -5.03 -10.53
C SER A 312 -13.60 -4.37 -10.36
N ASP A 313 -13.56 -3.09 -9.97
CA ASP A 313 -12.31 -2.39 -9.71
C ASP A 313 -11.55 -3.00 -8.52
N ALA A 314 -12.26 -3.21 -7.40
CA ALA A 314 -11.66 -3.80 -6.21
C ALA A 314 -11.11 -5.21 -6.48
N LYS A 315 -11.84 -6.02 -7.26
CA LYS A 315 -11.39 -7.35 -7.69
C LYS A 315 -10.11 -7.26 -8.52
N LEU A 316 -10.07 -6.39 -9.53
CA LEU A 316 -8.88 -6.19 -10.36
C LEU A 316 -7.67 -5.74 -9.52
N MET A 317 -7.88 -4.84 -8.55
CA MET A 317 -6.81 -4.37 -7.65
C MET A 317 -6.27 -5.49 -6.76
N ARG A 318 -7.15 -6.34 -6.20
CA ARG A 318 -6.75 -7.51 -5.42
C ARG A 318 -5.95 -8.51 -6.25
N GLU A 319 -6.35 -8.74 -7.50
CA GLU A 319 -5.63 -9.62 -8.44
C GLU A 319 -4.26 -9.04 -8.81
N CYS A 320 -4.15 -7.74 -9.10
CA CYS A 320 -2.87 -7.07 -9.36
C CYS A 320 -1.94 -7.14 -8.15
N ALA A 321 -2.46 -6.91 -6.94
CA ALA A 321 -1.69 -7.04 -5.70
C ALA A 321 -1.16 -8.46 -5.50
N ARG A 322 -1.99 -9.50 -5.68
CA ARG A 322 -1.57 -10.90 -5.61
C ARG A 322 -0.46 -11.21 -6.61
N ASP A 323 -0.63 -10.78 -7.85
CA ASP A 323 0.30 -11.14 -8.93
C ASP A 323 1.65 -10.42 -8.76
N ALA A 324 1.65 -9.17 -8.31
CA ALA A 324 2.87 -8.45 -7.92
C ALA A 324 3.61 -9.16 -6.78
N LEU A 325 2.89 -9.61 -5.75
CA LEU A 325 3.46 -10.34 -4.62
C LEU A 325 4.07 -11.68 -5.06
N LYS A 326 3.39 -12.43 -5.95
CA LYS A 326 3.90 -13.68 -6.51
C LYS A 326 5.18 -13.44 -7.32
N ALA A 327 5.19 -12.42 -8.19
CA ALA A 327 6.36 -12.07 -8.99
C ALA A 327 7.57 -11.69 -8.10
N ALA A 328 7.36 -10.87 -7.07
CA ALA A 328 8.41 -10.49 -6.12
C ALA A 328 8.94 -11.69 -5.30
N SER A 329 8.12 -12.69 -5.02
CA SER A 329 8.55 -13.90 -4.30
C SER A 329 9.41 -14.79 -5.20
N ASN A 330 9.10 -14.89 -6.48
CA ASN A 330 9.82 -15.74 -7.44
C ASN A 330 11.17 -15.11 -7.87
N ALA A 331 11.32 -13.79 -7.81
CA ALA A 331 12.56 -13.10 -8.18
C ALA A 331 13.71 -13.34 -7.18
N LYS A 332 13.49 -14.08 -6.08
CA LYS A 332 14.49 -14.40 -5.04
C LYS A 332 15.19 -15.76 -5.24
N LEU A 333 14.87 -16.48 -6.30
CA LEU A 333 15.51 -17.72 -6.67
C LEU A 333 16.52 -17.49 -7.80
#